data_b3501e63227ba4f851ee9097f4c01fee
#
_entry.id   b3501e63227ba4f851ee9097f4c01fee
#
_cell.length_a   1.000
_cell.length_b   1.000
_cell.length_c   1.000
_cell.angle_alpha   90.00
_cell.angle_beta   90.00
_cell.angle_gamma   90.00
#
_symmetry.space_group_name_H-M   'P 1'
#
loop_
_entity.id
_entity.type
_entity.pdbx_description
1 polymer ?
#
loop_
_entity_poly.entity_id
_entity_poly.type
_entity_poly.pdbx_seq_one_letter_code
_entity_poly.pdbx_strand_id
1 'polypeptide(L)'
;METKISNALCAIQLDEINSYLIYKNLAEKVKEPENKKILSDIAENEKEHWEKLKKYTDKDIKPNNIKVFFYTFIAQILGLTFSLKLMENGEKKAEEIYKQIGTTIPEIEQFLRDEERHEKELINLINEEKLNYMGSVVLGLNDALVELTGALAGFTLAIQNSRLIAFLGLITGISASLSMSASEFLSQRQEDSGQDAAKSSLYTGIAYIFTVILLVAPFFIFTSYLLNIAITMMVAILIILFFNFYISVAKELPFKERFFEMLYISLGVASISFLIGYVVRVYFKIDI
;
A
#
# COMPACT_ATOMS: atom_id res chain seq x y z
N MET A 1 28.00 -24.24 -16.26
CA MET A 1 28.28 -23.00 -15.55
C MET A 1 28.02 -21.79 -16.44
N GLU A 2 28.53 -21.77 -17.66
CA GLU A 2 28.33 -20.68 -18.66
C GLU A 2 26.87 -20.37 -18.99
N THR A 3 26.02 -21.37 -19.16
CA THR A 3 24.59 -21.16 -19.48
C THR A 3 23.84 -20.47 -18.32
N LYS A 4 24.19 -20.72 -17.06
CA LYS A 4 23.57 -20.06 -15.89
C LYS A 4 23.99 -18.60 -15.81
N ILE A 5 25.27 -18.30 -16.08
CA ILE A 5 25.79 -16.93 -16.09
C ILE A 5 25.16 -16.12 -17.25
N SER A 6 25.08 -16.72 -18.45
CA SER A 6 24.44 -16.08 -19.61
C SER A 6 22.98 -15.75 -19.36
N ASN A 7 22.21 -16.65 -18.74
CA ASN A 7 20.81 -16.40 -18.40
C ASN A 7 20.67 -15.31 -17.33
N ALA A 8 21.55 -15.28 -16.34
CA ALA A 8 21.56 -14.26 -15.31
C ALA A 8 21.86 -12.87 -15.90
N LEU A 9 22.86 -12.76 -16.77
CA LEU A 9 23.18 -11.52 -17.49
C LEU A 9 22.03 -11.02 -18.35
N CYS A 10 21.31 -11.93 -19.03
CA CYS A 10 20.12 -11.56 -19.80
C CYS A 10 18.99 -11.05 -18.90
N ALA A 11 18.81 -11.63 -17.70
CA ALA A 11 17.81 -11.18 -16.77
C ALA A 11 18.12 -9.78 -16.21
N ILE A 12 19.37 -9.55 -15.83
CA ILE A 12 19.84 -8.24 -15.40
C ILE A 12 19.67 -7.21 -16.53
N GLN A 13 20.13 -7.51 -17.74
CA GLN A 13 19.98 -6.61 -18.89
C GLN A 13 18.51 -6.25 -19.16
N LEU A 14 17.57 -7.19 -18.93
CA LEU A 14 16.14 -6.91 -19.02
C LEU A 14 15.67 -5.98 -17.90
N ASP A 15 16.19 -6.14 -16.69
CA ASP A 15 15.84 -5.26 -15.58
C ASP A 15 16.35 -3.84 -15.82
N GLU A 16 17.60 -3.65 -16.27
CA GLU A 16 18.17 -2.34 -16.60
C GLU A 16 17.32 -1.57 -17.64
N ILE A 17 16.92 -2.22 -18.75
CA ILE A 17 16.11 -1.54 -19.77
C ILE A 17 14.70 -1.22 -19.26
N ASN A 18 14.15 -2.03 -18.35
CA ASN A 18 12.88 -1.73 -17.71
C ASN A 18 13.04 -0.53 -16.76
N SER A 19 14.05 -0.53 -15.89
CA SER A 19 14.36 0.55 -14.95
C SER A 19 14.60 1.87 -15.67
N TYR A 20 15.42 1.87 -16.74
CA TYR A 20 15.57 3.04 -17.62
C TYR A 20 14.24 3.65 -18.04
N LEU A 21 13.34 2.83 -18.60
CA LEU A 21 12.07 3.33 -19.11
C LEU A 21 11.12 3.77 -17.99
N ILE A 22 11.14 3.11 -16.84
CA ILE A 22 10.32 3.49 -15.69
C ILE A 22 10.81 4.83 -15.15
N TYR A 23 12.09 4.99 -14.83
CA TYR A 23 12.65 6.24 -14.30
C TYR A 23 12.45 7.39 -15.27
N LYS A 24 12.65 7.18 -16.58
CA LYS A 24 12.38 8.17 -17.61
C LYS A 24 10.91 8.62 -17.60
N ASN A 25 9.97 7.68 -17.58
CA ASN A 25 8.54 7.99 -17.55
C ASN A 25 8.13 8.70 -16.26
N LEU A 26 8.76 8.37 -15.13
CA LEU A 26 8.54 9.04 -13.85
C LEU A 26 9.08 10.46 -13.87
N ALA A 27 10.29 10.68 -14.41
CA ALA A 27 10.89 11.99 -14.56
C ALA A 27 10.05 12.97 -15.39
N GLU A 28 9.34 12.47 -16.42
CA GLU A 28 8.45 13.29 -17.25
C GLU A 28 7.18 13.75 -16.49
N LYS A 29 6.80 13.05 -15.42
CA LYS A 29 5.56 13.30 -14.66
C LYS A 29 5.78 14.09 -13.38
N VAL A 30 7.00 14.11 -12.87
CA VAL A 30 7.36 14.86 -11.67
C VAL A 30 7.48 16.34 -11.98
N LYS A 31 6.87 17.19 -11.11
CA LYS A 31 6.84 18.64 -11.29
C LYS A 31 8.06 19.34 -10.71
N GLU A 32 8.60 18.81 -9.62
CA GLU A 32 9.77 19.37 -8.93
C GLU A 32 11.02 19.20 -9.78
N PRO A 33 11.72 20.31 -10.16
CA PRO A 33 12.87 20.24 -11.06
C PRO A 33 14.03 19.38 -10.54
N GLU A 34 14.25 19.39 -9.23
CA GLU A 34 15.30 18.62 -8.57
C GLU A 34 15.02 17.10 -8.67
N ASN A 35 13.80 16.69 -8.30
CA ASN A 35 13.36 15.31 -8.40
C ASN A 35 13.38 14.81 -9.85
N LYS A 36 12.94 15.65 -10.79
CA LYS A 36 13.00 15.34 -12.22
C LYS A 36 14.43 15.10 -12.68
N LYS A 37 15.38 15.93 -12.23
CA LYS A 37 16.79 15.79 -12.58
C LYS A 37 17.35 14.47 -12.05
N ILE A 38 17.16 14.18 -10.77
CA ILE A 38 17.64 12.93 -10.15
C ILE A 38 17.10 11.71 -10.89
N LEU A 39 15.80 11.65 -11.16
CA LEU A 39 15.20 10.53 -11.90
C LEU A 39 15.72 10.42 -13.34
N SER A 40 16.03 11.54 -13.98
CA SER A 40 16.61 11.54 -15.34
C SER A 40 18.05 11.06 -15.33
N ASP A 41 18.84 11.47 -14.31
CA ASP A 41 20.23 11.07 -14.17
C ASP A 41 20.32 9.55 -13.87
N ILE A 42 19.47 9.02 -13.01
CA ILE A 42 19.35 7.57 -12.77
C ILE A 42 18.95 6.85 -14.07
N ALA A 43 17.92 7.34 -14.78
CA ALA A 43 17.51 6.71 -16.02
C ALA A 43 18.64 6.59 -17.03
N GLU A 44 19.46 7.62 -17.21
CA GLU A 44 20.59 7.56 -18.16
C GLU A 44 21.67 6.57 -17.69
N ASN A 45 21.93 6.44 -16.38
CA ASN A 45 22.82 5.43 -15.84
C ASN A 45 22.30 4.00 -16.13
N GLU A 46 21.00 3.72 -15.91
CA GLU A 46 20.39 2.41 -16.21
C GLU A 46 20.53 2.04 -17.69
N LYS A 47 20.39 3.04 -18.58
CA LYS A 47 20.60 2.83 -20.01
C LYS A 47 22.05 2.51 -20.32
N GLU A 48 23.01 3.17 -19.68
CA GLU A 48 24.44 2.85 -19.82
C GLU A 48 24.74 1.41 -19.35
N HIS A 49 24.17 0.98 -18.24
CA HIS A 49 24.29 -0.39 -17.74
C HIS A 49 23.74 -1.39 -18.76
N TRP A 50 22.55 -1.14 -19.29
CA TRP A 50 21.95 -1.97 -20.36
C TRP A 50 22.84 -2.06 -21.59
N GLU A 51 23.41 -0.94 -22.07
CA GLU A 51 24.32 -0.90 -23.24
C GLU A 51 25.61 -1.67 -22.96
N LYS A 52 26.18 -1.58 -21.78
CA LYS A 52 27.36 -2.36 -21.36
C LYS A 52 27.06 -3.85 -21.32
N LEU A 53 25.94 -4.25 -20.68
CA LEU A 53 25.52 -5.64 -20.61
C LEU A 53 25.21 -6.27 -21.96
N LYS A 54 24.67 -5.49 -22.91
CA LYS A 54 24.44 -5.91 -24.29
C LYS A 54 25.71 -6.41 -24.97
N LYS A 55 26.88 -5.84 -24.66
CA LYS A 55 28.16 -6.29 -25.19
C LYS A 55 28.58 -7.68 -24.73
N TYR A 56 28.16 -8.06 -23.51
CA TYR A 56 28.43 -9.36 -22.91
C TYR A 56 27.43 -10.44 -23.32
N THR A 57 26.17 -10.06 -23.48
CA THR A 57 25.10 -11.01 -23.84
C THR A 57 24.98 -11.24 -25.34
N ASP A 58 25.49 -10.31 -26.15
CA ASP A 58 25.30 -10.23 -27.61
C ASP A 58 23.82 -10.33 -28.03
N LYS A 59 22.93 -9.80 -27.18
CA LYS A 59 21.48 -9.84 -27.39
C LYS A 59 20.86 -8.46 -27.24
N ASP A 60 19.93 -8.15 -28.13
CA ASP A 60 19.09 -6.96 -28.06
C ASP A 60 17.82 -7.26 -27.28
N ILE A 61 17.93 -7.23 -25.94
CA ILE A 61 16.80 -7.55 -25.04
C ILE A 61 15.85 -6.36 -25.01
N LYS A 62 14.58 -6.62 -25.35
CA LYS A 62 13.52 -5.62 -25.37
C LYS A 62 12.87 -5.49 -23.98
N PRO A 63 12.40 -4.28 -23.63
CA PRO A 63 11.74 -4.04 -22.36
C PRO A 63 10.41 -4.81 -22.24
N ASN A 64 10.04 -5.10 -21.00
CA ASN A 64 8.70 -5.60 -20.68
C ASN A 64 7.74 -4.39 -20.50
N ASN A 65 7.03 -4.05 -21.57
CA ASN A 65 6.09 -2.93 -21.58
C ASN A 65 5.00 -3.03 -20.50
N ILE A 66 4.60 -4.24 -20.12
CA ILE A 66 3.61 -4.44 -19.05
C ILE A 66 4.21 -4.04 -17.69
N LYS A 67 5.46 -4.46 -17.41
CA LYS A 67 6.19 -4.08 -16.19
C LYS A 67 6.37 -2.55 -16.14
N VAL A 68 6.83 -1.94 -17.22
CA VAL A 68 7.03 -0.49 -17.33
C VAL A 68 5.71 0.27 -17.11
N PHE A 69 4.64 -0.13 -17.79
CA PHE A 69 3.33 0.47 -17.61
C PHE A 69 2.83 0.35 -16.17
N PHE A 70 2.96 -0.83 -15.55
CA PHE A 70 2.50 -1.12 -14.20
C PHE A 70 3.16 -0.19 -13.16
N TYR A 71 4.48 -0.09 -13.16
CA TYR A 71 5.20 0.78 -12.21
C TYR A 71 4.90 2.27 -12.44
N THR A 72 4.83 2.69 -13.71
CA THR A 72 4.49 4.06 -14.05
C THR A 72 3.05 4.43 -13.64
N PHE A 73 2.11 3.49 -13.77
CA PHE A 73 0.71 3.64 -13.37
C PHE A 73 0.56 3.66 -11.84
N ILE A 74 1.25 2.76 -11.15
CA ILE A 74 1.27 2.71 -9.68
C ILE A 74 1.79 4.03 -9.11
N ALA A 75 2.86 4.60 -9.67
CA ALA A 75 3.38 5.87 -9.22
C ALA A 75 2.35 7.02 -9.30
N GLN A 76 1.45 6.97 -10.29
CA GLN A 76 0.40 7.98 -10.43
C GLN A 76 -0.72 7.84 -9.39
N ILE A 77 -1.07 6.62 -9.02
CA ILE A 77 -2.17 6.35 -8.08
C ILE A 77 -1.69 6.33 -6.63
N LEU A 78 -0.62 5.59 -6.36
CA LEU A 78 -0.14 5.32 -5.00
C LEU A 78 1.02 6.24 -4.56
N GLY A 79 1.51 7.06 -5.47
CA GLY A 79 2.63 7.98 -5.23
C GLY A 79 3.96 7.48 -5.78
N LEU A 80 4.85 8.44 -6.02
CA LEU A 80 6.19 8.19 -6.57
C LEU A 80 6.97 7.27 -5.64
N THR A 81 7.01 7.61 -4.35
CA THR A 81 7.75 6.87 -3.32
C THR A 81 7.35 5.41 -3.24
N PHE A 82 6.04 5.11 -3.28
CA PHE A 82 5.58 3.72 -3.25
C PHE A 82 6.11 2.93 -4.45
N SER A 83 6.05 3.52 -5.65
CA SER A 83 6.54 2.87 -6.87
C SER A 83 8.04 2.63 -6.81
N LEU A 84 8.82 3.61 -6.34
CA LEU A 84 10.27 3.52 -6.20
C LEU A 84 10.66 2.44 -5.18
N LYS A 85 10.03 2.43 -4.00
CA LYS A 85 10.24 1.40 -2.98
C LYS A 85 9.87 -0.01 -3.46
N LEU A 86 8.81 -0.12 -4.27
CA LEU A 86 8.42 -1.40 -4.86
C LEU A 86 9.44 -1.88 -5.89
N MET A 87 10.07 -0.97 -6.66
CA MET A 87 11.16 -1.30 -7.57
C MET A 87 12.41 -1.73 -6.82
N GLU A 88 12.85 -0.96 -5.82
CA GLU A 88 14.01 -1.24 -4.98
C GLU A 88 13.96 -2.65 -4.36
N ASN A 89 12.79 -3.06 -3.86
CA ASN A 89 12.59 -4.42 -3.35
C ASN A 89 12.80 -5.51 -4.42
N GLY A 90 12.60 -5.17 -5.70
CA GLY A 90 12.92 -6.04 -6.84
C GLY A 90 14.42 -6.09 -7.16
N GLU A 91 15.10 -4.95 -7.04
CA GLU A 91 16.52 -4.76 -7.36
C GLU A 91 17.46 -5.44 -6.35
N LYS A 92 17.07 -5.52 -5.07
CA LYS A 92 17.80 -6.30 -4.03
C LYS A 92 18.06 -7.76 -4.42
N LYS A 93 17.19 -8.35 -5.26
CA LYS A 93 17.44 -9.69 -5.82
C LYS A 93 18.47 -9.68 -6.95
N ALA A 94 18.52 -8.60 -7.71
CA ALA A 94 19.54 -8.44 -8.76
C ALA A 94 20.93 -8.25 -8.15
N GLU A 95 21.06 -7.51 -7.04
CA GLU A 95 22.32 -7.38 -6.31
C GLU A 95 22.93 -8.72 -5.86
N GLU A 96 22.11 -9.68 -5.42
CA GLU A 96 22.60 -11.01 -5.05
C GLU A 96 23.21 -11.73 -6.28
N ILE A 97 22.63 -11.53 -7.45
CA ILE A 97 23.14 -12.08 -8.71
C ILE A 97 24.41 -11.34 -9.13
N TYR A 98 24.44 -10.03 -9.01
CA TYR A 98 25.64 -9.21 -9.26
C TYR A 98 26.83 -9.68 -8.38
N LYS A 99 26.61 -9.90 -7.09
CA LYS A 99 27.65 -10.39 -6.17
C LYS A 99 28.19 -11.78 -6.55
N GLN A 100 27.36 -12.64 -7.15
CA GLN A 100 27.76 -13.96 -7.64
C GLN A 100 28.57 -13.91 -8.94
N ILE A 101 28.31 -12.91 -9.80
CA ILE A 101 28.92 -12.78 -11.13
C ILE A 101 30.11 -11.81 -11.11
N GLY A 102 30.23 -10.96 -10.10
CA GLY A 102 31.20 -9.86 -10.00
C GLY A 102 32.67 -10.24 -10.11
N THR A 103 33.01 -11.51 -9.89
CA THR A 103 34.37 -12.03 -10.14
C THR A 103 34.70 -12.22 -11.62
N THR A 104 33.71 -12.16 -12.49
CA THR A 104 33.84 -12.51 -13.92
C THR A 104 33.78 -11.28 -14.83
N ILE A 105 33.14 -10.18 -14.40
CA ILE A 105 32.93 -8.97 -15.19
C ILE A 105 33.33 -7.74 -14.36
N PRO A 106 34.40 -7.01 -14.75
CA PRO A 106 34.90 -5.87 -13.96
C PRO A 106 33.90 -4.73 -13.75
N GLU A 107 33.01 -4.52 -14.73
CA GLU A 107 32.01 -3.45 -14.70
C GLU A 107 30.92 -3.66 -13.64
N ILE A 108 30.71 -4.89 -13.19
CA ILE A 108 29.68 -5.20 -12.15
C ILE A 108 29.95 -4.50 -10.83
N GLU A 109 31.22 -4.32 -10.45
CA GLU A 109 31.55 -3.52 -9.27
C GLU A 109 31.14 -2.04 -9.42
N GLN A 110 31.19 -1.51 -10.62
CA GLN A 110 30.71 -0.16 -10.89
C GLN A 110 29.17 -0.11 -10.79
N PHE A 111 28.46 -1.08 -11.37
CA PHE A 111 27.01 -1.15 -11.28
C PHE A 111 26.54 -1.21 -9.82
N LEU A 112 27.15 -2.04 -8.98
CA LEU A 112 26.82 -2.08 -7.56
C LEU A 112 27.01 -0.73 -6.86
N ARG A 113 28.09 0.02 -7.18
CA ARG A 113 28.30 1.36 -6.62
C ARG A 113 27.28 2.37 -7.14
N ASP A 114 26.88 2.24 -8.40
CA ASP A 114 25.86 3.10 -8.98
C ASP A 114 24.49 2.81 -8.34
N GLU A 115 24.12 1.54 -8.12
CA GLU A 115 22.90 1.15 -7.39
C GLU A 115 22.86 1.71 -5.96
N GLU A 116 23.96 1.58 -5.19
CA GLU A 116 24.04 2.18 -3.84
C GLU A 116 23.89 3.71 -3.86
N ARG A 117 24.35 4.36 -4.93
CA ARG A 117 24.15 5.80 -5.11
C ARG A 117 22.70 6.11 -5.46
N HIS A 118 22.09 5.38 -6.40
CA HIS A 118 20.68 5.51 -6.78
C HIS A 118 19.78 5.35 -5.57
N GLU A 119 19.98 4.34 -4.72
CA GLU A 119 19.23 4.14 -3.48
C GLU A 119 19.29 5.38 -2.57
N LYS A 120 20.48 5.94 -2.35
CA LYS A 120 20.65 7.15 -1.54
C LYS A 120 19.98 8.39 -2.14
N GLU A 121 20.07 8.55 -3.44
CA GLU A 121 19.44 9.67 -4.17
C GLU A 121 17.92 9.54 -4.14
N LEU A 122 17.39 8.32 -4.31
CA LEU A 122 15.96 8.02 -4.23
C LEU A 122 15.39 8.24 -2.82
N ILE A 123 16.14 7.91 -1.76
CA ILE A 123 15.75 8.20 -0.37
C ILE A 123 15.55 9.71 -0.16
N ASN A 124 16.37 10.55 -0.78
CA ASN A 124 16.23 12.00 -0.68
C ASN A 124 15.01 12.57 -1.44
N LEU A 125 14.49 11.84 -2.44
CA LEU A 125 13.24 12.17 -3.13
C LEU A 125 11.99 11.93 -2.27
N ILE A 126 12.12 11.18 -1.18
CA ILE A 126 11.02 10.75 -0.31
C ILE A 126 10.59 11.90 0.61
N ASN A 127 10.07 12.96 0.04
CA ASN A 127 9.41 14.03 0.80
C ASN A 127 7.98 14.26 0.29
N GLU A 128 7.23 13.16 0.10
CA GLU A 128 5.83 13.27 -0.23
C GLU A 128 5.01 13.61 1.02
N GLU A 129 4.25 14.70 0.95
CA GLU A 129 3.35 15.12 2.02
C GLU A 129 2.45 13.96 2.50
N LYS A 130 2.00 13.10 1.56
CA LYS A 130 1.17 11.92 1.86
C LYS A 130 1.83 10.94 2.83
N LEU A 131 3.17 10.77 2.77
CA LEU A 131 3.89 9.88 3.69
C LEU A 131 3.99 10.44 5.10
N ASN A 132 4.06 11.75 5.24
CA ASN A 132 4.07 12.39 6.54
C ASN A 132 2.76 12.15 7.29
N TYR A 133 1.62 12.12 6.58
CA TYR A 133 0.31 11.86 7.16
C TYR A 133 -0.14 10.38 7.08
N MET A 134 0.76 9.47 6.68
CA MET A 134 0.46 8.04 6.60
C MET A 134 0.00 7.47 7.94
N GLY A 135 0.57 7.93 9.06
CA GLY A 135 0.16 7.52 10.40
C GLY A 135 -1.31 7.81 10.66
N SER A 136 -1.77 8.99 10.29
CA SER A 136 -3.16 9.44 10.44
C SER A 136 -4.12 8.64 9.55
N VAL A 137 -3.70 8.32 8.31
CA VAL A 137 -4.49 7.42 7.41
C VAL A 137 -4.60 6.02 8.00
N VAL A 138 -3.47 5.47 8.53
CA VAL A 138 -3.44 4.16 9.20
C VAL A 138 -4.40 4.13 10.37
N LEU A 139 -4.36 5.17 11.21
CA LEU A 139 -5.21 5.28 12.39
C LEU A 139 -6.70 5.23 12.01
N GLY A 140 -7.12 6.05 11.05
CA GLY A 140 -8.51 6.08 10.59
C GLY A 140 -8.98 4.78 9.95
N LEU A 141 -8.14 4.15 9.12
CA LEU A 141 -8.47 2.86 8.50
C LEU A 141 -8.58 1.72 9.52
N ASN A 142 -7.61 1.60 10.42
CA ASN A 142 -7.56 0.53 11.39
C ASN A 142 -8.76 0.59 12.35
N ASP A 143 -9.08 1.78 12.82
CA ASP A 143 -10.21 1.99 13.72
C ASP A 143 -11.54 1.66 13.01
N ALA A 144 -11.75 2.18 11.80
CA ALA A 144 -12.94 1.86 11.01
C ALA A 144 -13.09 0.36 10.73
N LEU A 145 -11.98 -0.34 10.43
CA LEU A 145 -11.99 -1.78 10.15
C LEU A 145 -12.32 -2.60 11.40
N VAL A 146 -11.89 -2.20 12.58
CA VAL A 146 -12.16 -2.93 13.82
C VAL A 146 -13.53 -2.57 14.35
N GLU A 147 -13.82 -1.29 14.54
CA GLU A 147 -15.07 -0.81 15.15
C GLU A 147 -16.29 -1.11 14.28
N LEU A 148 -16.25 -0.68 13.01
CA LEU A 148 -17.43 -0.80 12.16
C LEU A 148 -17.72 -2.23 11.72
N THR A 149 -16.71 -3.07 11.47
CA THR A 149 -16.94 -4.51 11.20
C THR A 149 -17.57 -5.18 12.41
N GLY A 150 -17.11 -4.84 13.62
CA GLY A 150 -17.69 -5.29 14.87
C GLY A 150 -19.15 -4.84 15.01
N ALA A 151 -19.43 -3.56 14.83
CA ALA A 151 -20.79 -3.02 14.92
C ALA A 151 -21.73 -3.66 13.90
N LEU A 152 -21.32 -3.75 12.62
CA LEU A 152 -22.14 -4.38 11.57
C LEU A 152 -22.39 -5.87 11.83
N ALA A 153 -21.40 -6.60 12.36
CA ALA A 153 -21.56 -7.99 12.75
C ALA A 153 -22.59 -8.13 13.89
N GLY A 154 -22.49 -7.30 14.92
CA GLY A 154 -23.44 -7.26 16.03
C GLY A 154 -24.87 -6.91 15.58
N PHE A 155 -25.03 -5.85 14.79
CA PHE A 155 -26.31 -5.44 14.23
C PHE A 155 -26.94 -6.51 13.34
N THR A 156 -26.12 -7.25 12.58
CA THR A 156 -26.59 -8.28 11.67
C THR A 156 -27.41 -9.36 12.38
N LEU A 157 -26.97 -9.83 13.54
CA LEU A 157 -27.71 -10.83 14.31
C LEU A 157 -28.82 -10.21 15.21
N ALA A 158 -28.58 -9.02 15.71
CA ALA A 158 -29.58 -8.36 16.58
C ALA A 158 -30.83 -7.94 15.79
N ILE A 159 -30.67 -7.38 14.59
CA ILE A 159 -31.72 -6.66 13.86
C ILE A 159 -32.29 -7.47 12.69
N GLN A 160 -31.43 -8.18 11.93
CA GLN A 160 -31.78 -8.98 10.76
C GLN A 160 -32.52 -8.23 9.62
N ASN A 161 -32.42 -6.92 9.60
CA ASN A 161 -32.99 -6.06 8.56
C ASN A 161 -31.90 -5.27 7.88
N SER A 162 -31.58 -5.60 6.61
CA SER A 162 -30.48 -5.03 5.86
C SER A 162 -30.53 -3.49 5.81
N ARG A 163 -31.70 -2.89 5.59
CA ARG A 163 -31.83 -1.43 5.50
C ARG A 163 -31.57 -0.74 6.84
N LEU A 164 -32.09 -1.29 7.93
CA LEU A 164 -31.86 -0.73 9.27
C LEU A 164 -30.38 -0.86 9.65
N ILE A 165 -29.76 -1.98 9.34
CA ILE A 165 -28.32 -2.19 9.57
C ILE A 165 -27.51 -1.18 8.75
N ALA A 166 -27.88 -0.95 7.48
CA ALA A 166 -27.21 0.04 6.62
C ALA A 166 -27.29 1.46 7.22
N PHE A 167 -28.46 1.90 7.66
CA PHE A 167 -28.63 3.23 8.25
C PHE A 167 -27.89 3.36 9.59
N LEU A 168 -27.98 2.37 10.46
CA LEU A 168 -27.25 2.36 11.73
C LEU A 168 -25.74 2.34 11.52
N GLY A 169 -25.25 1.49 10.60
CA GLY A 169 -23.85 1.44 10.25
C GLY A 169 -23.33 2.77 9.66
N LEU A 170 -24.14 3.42 8.82
CA LEU A 170 -23.77 4.73 8.24
C LEU A 170 -23.73 5.83 9.33
N ILE A 171 -24.75 5.90 10.19
CA ILE A 171 -24.81 6.89 11.29
C ILE A 171 -23.65 6.68 12.26
N THR A 172 -23.45 5.43 12.70
CA THR A 172 -22.32 5.07 13.60
C THR A 172 -20.99 5.39 12.95
N GLY A 173 -20.79 4.97 11.69
CA GLY A 173 -19.54 5.19 10.98
C GLY A 173 -19.21 6.67 10.74
N ILE A 174 -20.19 7.51 10.37
CA ILE A 174 -19.98 8.95 10.23
C ILE A 174 -19.65 9.59 11.59
N SER A 175 -20.40 9.23 12.64
CA SER A 175 -20.16 9.76 13.99
C SER A 175 -18.77 9.38 14.51
N ALA A 176 -18.36 8.13 14.30
CA ALA A 176 -17.03 7.62 14.67
C ALA A 176 -15.92 8.35 13.86
N SER A 177 -16.12 8.54 12.57
CA SER A 177 -15.18 9.30 11.72
C SER A 177 -14.95 10.72 12.24
N LEU A 178 -16.03 11.43 12.59
CA LEU A 178 -15.93 12.78 13.14
C LEU A 178 -15.24 12.79 14.52
N SER A 179 -15.57 11.82 15.38
CA SER A 179 -14.92 11.65 16.69
C SER A 179 -13.43 11.38 16.57
N MET A 180 -13.05 10.44 15.66
CA MET A 180 -11.66 10.08 15.43
C MET A 180 -10.87 11.24 14.82
N SER A 181 -11.46 11.97 13.88
CA SER A 181 -10.87 13.18 13.31
C SER A 181 -10.61 14.26 14.36
N ALA A 182 -11.58 14.47 15.25
CA ALA A 182 -11.43 15.43 16.34
C ALA A 182 -10.35 14.98 17.35
N SER A 183 -10.30 13.70 17.69
CA SER A 183 -9.27 13.13 18.57
C SER A 183 -7.88 13.26 17.98
N GLU A 184 -7.71 12.96 16.69
CA GLU A 184 -6.44 13.15 15.97
C GLU A 184 -6.01 14.60 15.95
N PHE A 185 -6.94 15.54 15.69
CA PHE A 185 -6.65 16.97 15.73
C PHE A 185 -6.11 17.43 17.10
N LEU A 186 -6.76 16.95 18.18
CA LEU A 186 -6.35 17.32 19.53
C LEU A 186 -5.02 16.66 19.92
N SER A 187 -4.80 15.40 19.54
CA SER A 187 -3.55 14.69 19.77
C SER A 187 -2.38 15.38 19.11
N GLN A 188 -2.50 15.68 17.81
CA GLN A 188 -1.43 16.36 17.04
C GLN A 188 -1.13 17.78 17.55
N ARG A 189 -2.10 18.46 18.14
CA ARG A 189 -1.86 19.76 18.77
C ARG A 189 -1.14 19.68 20.10
N GLN A 190 -1.22 18.55 20.79
CA GLN A 190 -0.52 18.31 22.05
C GLN A 190 0.89 17.73 21.82
N GLU A 191 1.08 17.01 20.75
CA GLU A 191 2.37 16.49 20.33
C GLU A 191 3.09 17.56 19.50
N ASP A 192 4.30 17.94 19.90
CA ASP A 192 5.14 18.89 19.13
C ASP A 192 5.77 18.16 17.92
N SER A 193 4.93 17.48 17.15
CA SER A 193 5.33 16.58 16.05
C SER A 193 5.75 17.29 14.77
N GLY A 194 5.52 18.62 14.71
CA GLY A 194 5.76 19.41 13.51
C GLY A 194 4.77 19.16 12.36
N GLN A 195 3.76 18.29 12.55
CA GLN A 195 2.71 18.02 11.57
C GLN A 195 1.55 19.01 11.71
N ASP A 196 0.90 19.33 10.58
CA ASP A 196 -0.31 20.14 10.59
C ASP A 196 -1.49 19.32 11.13
N ALA A 197 -1.94 19.67 12.35
CA ALA A 197 -3.03 18.96 13.04
C ALA A 197 -4.33 18.93 12.22
N ALA A 198 -4.65 19.98 11.44
CA ALA A 198 -5.83 20.02 10.60
C ALA A 198 -5.71 19.04 9.42
N LYS A 199 -4.54 18.94 8.81
CA LYS A 199 -4.28 17.96 7.75
C LYS A 199 -4.31 16.53 8.27
N SER A 200 -3.66 16.24 9.41
CA SER A 200 -3.70 14.92 10.05
C SER A 200 -5.13 14.47 10.30
N SER A 201 -5.92 15.33 10.95
CA SER A 201 -7.35 15.11 11.21
C SER A 201 -8.15 14.84 9.93
N LEU A 202 -7.92 15.62 8.87
CA LEU A 202 -8.59 15.45 7.59
C LEU A 202 -8.25 14.12 6.92
N TYR A 203 -6.98 13.71 6.93
CA TYR A 203 -6.55 12.42 6.39
C TYR A 203 -7.18 11.25 7.15
N THR A 204 -7.21 11.31 8.49
CA THR A 204 -7.89 10.32 9.34
C THR A 204 -9.37 10.22 9.00
N GLY A 205 -10.09 11.34 8.93
CA GLY A 205 -11.52 11.37 8.64
C GLY A 205 -11.86 10.86 7.25
N ILE A 206 -11.11 11.25 6.23
CA ILE A 206 -11.32 10.77 4.85
C ILE A 206 -11.09 9.26 4.76
N ALA A 207 -10.03 8.75 5.36
CA ALA A 207 -9.72 7.33 5.37
C ALA A 207 -10.83 6.53 6.07
N TYR A 208 -11.30 7.04 7.21
CA TYR A 208 -12.42 6.45 7.95
C TYR A 208 -13.70 6.41 7.12
N ILE A 209 -14.14 7.56 6.59
CA ILE A 209 -15.39 7.65 5.80
C ILE A 209 -15.32 6.76 4.55
N PHE A 210 -14.19 6.71 3.87
CA PHE A 210 -14.02 5.83 2.72
C PHE A 210 -14.22 4.37 3.11
N THR A 211 -13.65 3.94 4.24
CA THR A 211 -13.85 2.59 4.77
C THR A 211 -15.30 2.33 5.15
N VAL A 212 -15.97 3.29 5.81
CA VAL A 212 -17.40 3.21 6.15
C VAL A 212 -18.25 2.95 4.92
N ILE A 213 -18.05 3.72 3.86
CA ILE A 213 -18.80 3.57 2.59
C ILE A 213 -18.63 2.16 2.04
N LEU A 214 -17.41 1.65 1.98
CA LEU A 214 -17.13 0.32 1.44
C LEU A 214 -17.76 -0.81 2.26
N LEU A 215 -17.68 -0.71 3.60
CA LEU A 215 -18.20 -1.75 4.50
C LEU A 215 -19.73 -1.75 4.60
N VAL A 216 -20.37 -0.59 4.49
CA VAL A 216 -21.84 -0.47 4.59
C VAL A 216 -22.53 -0.70 3.26
N ALA A 217 -21.85 -0.46 2.12
CA ALA A 217 -22.43 -0.59 0.78
C ALA A 217 -23.18 -1.90 0.51
N PRO A 218 -22.71 -3.09 0.91
CA PRO A 218 -23.44 -4.33 0.68
C PRO A 218 -24.87 -4.32 1.27
N PHE A 219 -25.06 -3.71 2.44
CA PHE A 219 -26.36 -3.64 3.12
C PHE A 219 -27.38 -2.73 2.41
N PHE A 220 -26.92 -1.82 1.53
CA PHE A 220 -27.80 -1.05 0.65
C PHE A 220 -28.15 -1.79 -0.64
N ILE A 221 -27.25 -2.67 -1.11
CA ILE A 221 -27.36 -3.33 -2.42
C ILE A 221 -28.20 -4.61 -2.34
N PHE A 222 -27.96 -5.44 -1.33
CA PHE A 222 -28.58 -6.76 -1.23
C PHE A 222 -29.60 -6.81 -0.09
N THR A 223 -30.60 -7.70 -0.22
CA THR A 223 -31.68 -7.87 0.77
C THR A 223 -31.32 -8.85 1.89
N SER A 224 -30.43 -9.81 1.63
CA SER A 224 -30.04 -10.83 2.60
C SER A 224 -28.99 -10.30 3.57
N TYR A 225 -29.33 -10.15 4.83
CA TYR A 225 -28.42 -9.65 5.87
C TYR A 225 -27.19 -10.57 6.10
N LEU A 226 -27.35 -11.91 5.93
CA LEU A 226 -26.24 -12.84 6.05
C LEU A 226 -25.27 -12.74 4.86
N LEU A 227 -25.79 -12.54 3.65
CA LEU A 227 -24.96 -12.30 2.48
C LEU A 227 -24.20 -10.97 2.63
N ASN A 228 -24.87 -9.93 3.11
CA ASN A 228 -24.28 -8.62 3.32
C ASN A 228 -23.09 -8.67 4.28
N ILE A 229 -23.25 -9.31 5.44
CA ILE A 229 -22.13 -9.41 6.39
C ILE A 229 -20.98 -10.26 5.82
N ALA A 230 -21.26 -11.32 5.07
CA ALA A 230 -20.23 -12.12 4.41
C ALA A 230 -19.43 -11.29 3.40
N ILE A 231 -20.12 -10.49 2.56
CA ILE A 231 -19.47 -9.57 1.62
C ILE A 231 -18.69 -8.50 2.36
N THR A 232 -19.26 -7.90 3.41
CA THR A 232 -18.56 -6.90 4.24
C THR A 232 -17.29 -7.46 4.86
N MET A 233 -17.30 -8.68 5.38
CA MET A 233 -16.10 -9.34 5.91
C MET A 233 -15.06 -9.57 4.81
N MET A 234 -15.48 -9.98 3.62
CA MET A 234 -14.57 -10.12 2.47
C MET A 234 -13.95 -8.77 2.07
N VAL A 235 -14.75 -7.72 1.99
CA VAL A 235 -14.28 -6.35 1.69
C VAL A 235 -13.30 -5.87 2.77
N ALA A 236 -13.59 -6.10 4.05
CA ALA A 236 -12.68 -5.77 5.15
C ALA A 236 -11.33 -6.47 4.99
N ILE A 237 -11.31 -7.77 4.71
CA ILE A 237 -10.07 -8.53 4.48
C ILE A 237 -9.30 -7.98 3.28
N LEU A 238 -9.97 -7.61 2.19
CA LEU A 238 -9.32 -7.00 1.02
C LEU A 238 -8.72 -5.63 1.35
N ILE A 239 -9.40 -4.80 2.13
CA ILE A 239 -8.86 -3.51 2.60
C ILE A 239 -7.64 -3.74 3.49
N ILE A 240 -7.72 -4.67 4.47
CA ILE A 240 -6.59 -5.04 5.34
C ILE A 240 -5.40 -5.49 4.50
N LEU A 241 -5.61 -6.37 3.52
CA LEU A 241 -4.56 -6.91 2.65
C LEU A 241 -3.90 -5.80 1.84
N PHE A 242 -4.69 -5.02 1.11
CA PHE A 242 -4.18 -3.95 0.25
C PHE A 242 -3.44 -2.88 1.03
N PHE A 243 -4.03 -2.45 2.16
CA PHE A 243 -3.48 -1.38 2.95
C PHE A 243 -2.20 -1.77 3.70
N ASN A 244 -2.17 -2.98 4.31
CA ASN A 244 -0.94 -3.47 4.93
C ASN A 244 0.16 -3.74 3.90
N PHE A 245 -0.19 -4.17 2.69
CA PHE A 245 0.77 -4.26 1.59
C PHE A 245 1.35 -2.88 1.24
N TYR A 246 0.50 -1.87 1.09
CA TYR A 246 0.93 -0.51 0.82
C TYR A 246 1.88 0.04 1.90
N ILE A 247 1.51 -0.10 3.19
CA ILE A 247 2.34 0.35 4.30
C ILE A 247 3.67 -0.42 4.37
N SER A 248 3.61 -1.74 4.19
CA SER A 248 4.80 -2.59 4.22
C SER A 248 5.82 -2.18 3.17
N VAL A 249 5.38 -1.86 1.97
CA VAL A 249 6.25 -1.34 0.91
C VAL A 249 6.74 0.07 1.25
N ALA A 250 5.84 0.99 1.63
CA ALA A 250 6.19 2.39 1.85
C ALA A 250 7.10 2.63 3.07
N LYS A 251 6.98 1.79 4.11
CA LYS A 251 7.73 1.91 5.37
C LYS A 251 8.70 0.74 5.64
N GLU A 252 8.88 -0.16 4.68
CA GLU A 252 9.75 -1.35 4.81
C GLU A 252 9.41 -2.24 6.01
N LEU A 253 8.12 -2.39 6.32
CA LEU A 253 7.64 -3.17 7.44
C LEU A 253 7.31 -4.62 7.03
N PRO A 254 7.35 -5.60 7.97
CA PRO A 254 7.04 -6.99 7.68
C PRO A 254 5.55 -7.17 7.37
N PHE A 255 5.20 -7.37 6.09
CA PHE A 255 3.82 -7.48 5.61
C PHE A 255 3.01 -8.58 6.32
N LYS A 256 3.57 -9.79 6.45
CA LYS A 256 2.84 -10.94 7.00
C LYS A 256 2.40 -10.69 8.44
N GLU A 257 3.29 -10.17 9.27
CA GLU A 257 3.02 -9.89 10.68
C GLU A 257 1.90 -8.85 10.81
N ARG A 258 2.02 -7.73 10.12
CA ARG A 258 1.04 -6.64 10.14
C ARG A 258 -0.33 -7.07 9.60
N PHE A 259 -0.34 -7.82 8.52
CA PHE A 259 -1.59 -8.34 7.94
C PHE A 259 -2.32 -9.28 8.90
N PHE A 260 -1.62 -10.27 9.47
CA PHE A 260 -2.25 -11.23 10.38
C PHE A 260 -2.64 -10.59 11.70
N GLU A 261 -1.85 -9.68 12.26
CA GLU A 261 -2.19 -8.91 13.45
C GLU A 261 -3.54 -8.18 13.26
N MET A 262 -3.66 -7.39 12.22
CA MET A 262 -4.88 -6.64 11.91
C MET A 262 -6.07 -7.55 11.61
N LEU A 263 -5.83 -8.63 10.87
CA LEU A 263 -6.86 -9.63 10.56
C LEU A 263 -7.43 -10.28 11.81
N TYR A 264 -6.57 -10.74 12.74
CA TYR A 264 -7.02 -11.38 13.98
C TYR A 264 -7.74 -10.40 14.89
N ILE A 265 -7.28 -9.17 15.00
CA ILE A 265 -7.97 -8.14 15.80
C ILE A 265 -9.37 -7.88 15.22
N SER A 266 -9.47 -7.57 13.93
CA SER A 266 -10.76 -7.25 13.28
C SER A 266 -11.74 -8.41 13.33
N LEU A 267 -11.32 -9.63 13.00
CA LEU A 267 -12.18 -10.81 13.06
C LEU A 267 -12.53 -11.19 14.50
N GLY A 268 -11.62 -11.00 15.44
CA GLY A 268 -11.86 -11.24 16.86
C GLY A 268 -12.97 -10.33 17.41
N VAL A 269 -12.85 -9.02 17.17
CA VAL A 269 -13.87 -8.04 17.59
C VAL A 269 -15.20 -8.32 16.88
N ALA A 270 -15.18 -8.58 15.57
CA ALA A 270 -16.39 -8.93 14.82
C ALA A 270 -17.08 -10.18 15.39
N SER A 271 -16.31 -11.23 15.75
CA SER A 271 -16.84 -12.46 16.33
C SER A 271 -17.48 -12.23 17.70
N ILE A 272 -16.84 -11.46 18.57
CA ILE A 272 -17.37 -11.10 19.89
C ILE A 272 -18.66 -10.29 19.73
N SER A 273 -18.64 -9.26 18.88
CA SER A 273 -19.82 -8.42 18.63
C SER A 273 -20.98 -9.20 18.01
N PHE A 274 -20.70 -10.16 17.14
CA PHE A 274 -21.67 -11.07 16.56
C PHE A 274 -22.36 -11.93 17.64
N LEU A 275 -21.57 -12.47 18.60
CA LEU A 275 -22.12 -13.21 19.76
C LEU A 275 -22.95 -12.32 20.66
N ILE A 276 -22.51 -11.10 20.93
CA ILE A 276 -23.29 -10.13 21.73
C ILE A 276 -24.61 -9.84 21.01
N GLY A 277 -24.61 -9.59 19.72
CA GLY A 277 -25.82 -9.38 18.92
C GLY A 277 -26.81 -10.56 19.02
N TYR A 278 -26.30 -11.79 18.96
CA TYR A 278 -27.09 -12.99 19.14
C TYR A 278 -27.71 -13.08 20.54
N VAL A 279 -26.92 -12.87 21.59
CA VAL A 279 -27.39 -12.89 23.00
C VAL A 279 -28.44 -11.82 23.22
N VAL A 280 -28.24 -10.60 22.79
CA VAL A 280 -29.18 -9.48 22.90
C VAL A 280 -30.52 -9.85 22.26
N ARG A 281 -30.51 -10.39 21.04
CA ARG A 281 -31.71 -10.82 20.34
C ARG A 281 -32.47 -11.90 21.11
N VAL A 282 -31.79 -12.97 21.54
CA VAL A 282 -32.42 -14.09 22.23
C VAL A 282 -32.98 -13.68 23.58
N TYR A 283 -32.24 -12.85 24.35
CA TYR A 283 -32.60 -12.46 25.68
C TYR A 283 -33.73 -11.42 25.69
N PHE A 284 -33.67 -10.42 24.82
CA PHE A 284 -34.67 -9.34 24.78
C PHE A 284 -35.82 -9.63 23.82
N LYS A 285 -35.86 -10.78 23.16
CA LYS A 285 -36.92 -11.18 22.21
C LYS A 285 -37.25 -10.08 21.21
N ILE A 286 -36.20 -9.47 20.62
CA ILE A 286 -36.36 -8.39 19.64
C ILE A 286 -36.81 -9.02 18.32
N ASP A 287 -38.12 -9.03 18.08
CA ASP A 287 -38.73 -9.35 16.79
C ASP A 287 -38.96 -8.02 16.06
N ILE A 288 -38.06 -7.64 15.13
CA ILE A 288 -38.16 -6.45 14.27
C ILE A 288 -38.43 -6.90 12.84
#